data_e8065ca07d0f7c13f3bc17b9e29e733f
#
_entry.id   e8065ca07d0f7c13f3bc17b9e29e733f
#
_cell.length_a   1.000
_cell.length_b   1.000
_cell.length_c   1.000
_cell.angle_alpha   90.00
_cell.angle_beta   90.00
_cell.angle_gamma   90.00
#
_symmetry.space_group_name_H-M   'P 1'
#
loop_
_entity.id
_entity.type
_entity.pdbx_description
1 polymer ?
#
loop_
_entity_poly.entity_id
_entity_poly.type
_entity_poly.pdbx_seq_one_letter_code
_entity_poly.pdbx_strand_id
1 'polypeptide(L)'
;MNRLRDLQCTLPQNIKDNEDYKNLEFVLLDYNSTDGLDDWIHQHMMRHIESGRLVYYRTEEPKFFRPNHSRNVSFRLAKGELVANVDSDNYTHKGYVRRLNQCASVAKEKILIVPDTFLLPGTKRIRLKGRFAVYKKDIERLRGFDEDLDQGFGNDDLNFVFRAMMNGFRLVRYESWYTNDRIETPNHERVRYMMNPNYEQGRDNNFEIMAKKIMRGMISVNLDREWGSATLVKNFKEIVQI
;
A
#
# COMPACT_ATOMS: atom_id res chain seq x y z
N MET A 1 -3.24 -9.94 -4.31
CA MET A 1 -3.87 -11.09 -5.03
C MET A 1 -2.84 -11.69 -5.97
N ASN A 2 -2.57 -12.98 -5.82
CA ASN A 2 -1.71 -13.80 -6.69
C ASN A 2 -0.29 -13.24 -6.93
N ARG A 3 0.43 -13.01 -5.83
CA ARG A 3 1.81 -12.48 -5.82
C ARG A 3 2.74 -13.33 -4.97
N LEU A 4 2.45 -14.63 -4.86
CA LEU A 4 3.28 -15.57 -4.09
C LEU A 4 4.75 -15.51 -4.53
N ARG A 5 5.00 -15.58 -5.85
CA ARG A 5 6.38 -15.55 -6.40
C ARG A 5 7.18 -14.34 -5.92
N ASP A 6 6.55 -13.16 -5.90
CA ASP A 6 7.22 -11.94 -5.46
C ASP A 6 7.43 -11.96 -3.95
N LEU A 7 6.39 -12.33 -3.18
CA LEU A 7 6.44 -12.36 -1.72
C LEU A 7 7.43 -13.39 -1.17
N GLN A 8 7.64 -14.51 -1.86
CA GLN A 8 8.67 -15.49 -1.47
C GLN A 8 10.07 -14.89 -1.42
N CYS A 9 10.34 -13.92 -2.28
CA CYS A 9 11.62 -13.22 -2.32
C CYS A 9 11.64 -12.01 -1.38
N THR A 10 10.61 -11.17 -1.44
CA THR A 10 10.64 -9.85 -0.80
C THR A 10 10.30 -9.88 0.68
N LEU A 11 9.29 -10.65 1.11
CA LEU A 11 8.80 -10.60 2.49
C LEU A 11 9.85 -11.09 3.51
N PRO A 12 10.50 -12.27 3.36
CA PRO A 12 11.53 -12.70 4.29
C PRO A 12 12.73 -11.74 4.33
N GLN A 13 13.12 -11.21 3.17
CA GLN A 13 14.22 -10.26 3.07
C GLN A 13 13.89 -8.93 3.76
N ASN A 14 12.71 -8.37 3.53
CA ASN A 14 12.26 -7.13 4.17
C ASN A 14 12.17 -7.25 5.69
N ILE A 15 11.70 -8.40 6.20
CA ILE A 15 11.67 -8.68 7.64
C ILE A 15 13.11 -8.71 8.19
N LYS A 16 14.02 -9.41 7.53
CA LYS A 16 15.43 -9.52 7.91
C LYS A 16 16.15 -8.18 7.90
N ASP A 17 15.95 -7.38 6.86
CA ASP A 17 16.60 -6.08 6.68
C ASP A 17 16.21 -5.05 7.74
N ASN A 18 15.07 -5.26 8.41
CA ASN A 18 14.55 -4.37 9.44
C ASN A 18 14.39 -5.07 10.81
N GLU A 19 15.09 -6.17 11.05
CA GLU A 19 15.00 -6.96 12.30
C GLU A 19 15.51 -6.19 13.53
N ASP A 20 16.43 -5.26 13.31
CA ASP A 20 17.01 -4.40 14.35
C ASP A 20 16.03 -3.32 14.88
N TYR A 21 14.91 -3.09 14.19
CA TYR A 21 13.86 -2.16 14.65
C TYR A 21 12.75 -2.94 15.38
N LYS A 22 12.76 -2.88 16.71
CA LYS A 22 11.90 -3.70 17.58
C LYS A 22 10.41 -3.40 17.44
N ASN A 23 10.05 -2.10 17.43
CA ASN A 23 8.65 -1.64 17.37
C ASN A 23 8.13 -1.60 15.93
N LEU A 24 8.02 -2.77 15.31
CA LEU A 24 7.62 -2.96 13.91
C LEU A 24 6.77 -4.21 13.76
N GLU A 25 5.64 -4.08 13.08
CA GLU A 25 4.88 -5.19 12.52
C GLU A 25 4.84 -5.10 10.99
N PHE A 26 4.82 -6.24 10.33
CA PHE A 26 4.46 -6.37 8.92
C PHE A 26 3.02 -6.85 8.84
N VAL A 27 2.16 -6.09 8.16
CA VAL A 27 0.77 -6.50 7.89
C VAL A 27 0.71 -7.00 6.46
N LEU A 28 0.42 -8.27 6.27
CA LEU A 28 0.22 -8.88 4.96
C LEU A 28 -1.25 -9.18 4.75
N LEU A 29 -1.82 -8.57 3.72
CA LEU A 29 -3.18 -8.86 3.27
C LEU A 29 -3.15 -9.79 2.06
N ASP A 30 -3.60 -11.01 2.23
CA ASP A 30 -3.96 -11.91 1.14
C ASP A 30 -5.36 -11.57 0.65
N TYR A 31 -5.42 -10.99 -0.53
CA TYR A 31 -6.62 -10.47 -1.14
C TYR A 31 -7.19 -11.49 -2.13
N ASN A 32 -7.74 -12.60 -1.60
CA ASN A 32 -8.29 -13.74 -2.35
C ASN A 32 -7.30 -14.34 -3.35
N SER A 33 -6.09 -14.67 -2.91
CA SER A 33 -5.11 -15.35 -3.75
C SER A 33 -5.42 -16.82 -3.92
N THR A 34 -5.13 -17.35 -5.10
CA THR A 34 -5.32 -18.77 -5.49
C THR A 34 -4.01 -19.43 -5.94
N ASP A 35 -2.89 -18.76 -5.70
CA ASP A 35 -1.55 -19.19 -6.11
C ASP A 35 -0.78 -19.97 -5.02
N GLY A 36 -1.46 -20.36 -3.93
CA GLY A 36 -0.87 -21.08 -2.80
C GLY A 36 -0.16 -20.19 -1.78
N LEU A 37 -0.47 -18.87 -1.77
CA LEU A 37 0.13 -17.94 -0.82
C LEU A 37 -0.15 -18.32 0.63
N ASP A 38 -1.35 -18.73 0.98
CA ASP A 38 -1.75 -19.12 2.33
C ASP A 38 -0.98 -20.36 2.82
N ASP A 39 -0.85 -21.39 2.00
CA ASP A 39 -0.05 -22.58 2.32
C ASP A 39 1.41 -22.22 2.55
N TRP A 40 1.98 -21.38 1.69
CA TRP A 40 3.36 -20.94 1.82
C TRP A 40 3.59 -20.14 3.11
N ILE A 41 2.69 -19.22 3.46
CA ILE A 41 2.76 -18.47 4.73
C ILE A 41 2.71 -19.43 5.92
N HIS A 42 1.79 -20.39 5.89
CA HIS A 42 1.66 -21.39 6.96
C HIS A 42 2.93 -22.25 7.12
N GLN A 43 3.56 -22.65 6.02
CA GLN A 43 4.74 -23.51 6.06
C GLN A 43 6.04 -22.75 6.41
N HIS A 44 6.19 -21.49 5.98
CA HIS A 44 7.48 -20.79 6.03
C HIS A 44 7.53 -19.57 6.94
N MET A 45 6.38 -18.96 7.27
CA MET A 45 6.35 -17.69 7.97
C MET A 45 5.76 -17.74 9.38
N MET A 46 5.35 -18.92 9.87
CA MET A 46 4.69 -19.07 11.17
C MET A 46 5.52 -18.51 12.33
N ARG A 47 6.84 -18.70 12.32
CA ARG A 47 7.73 -18.13 13.37
C ARG A 47 7.61 -16.60 13.49
N HIS A 48 7.38 -15.91 12.36
CA HIS A 48 7.22 -14.46 12.36
C HIS A 48 5.81 -14.05 12.81
N ILE A 49 4.81 -14.89 12.57
CA ILE A 49 3.44 -14.71 13.08
C ILE A 49 3.42 -14.90 14.59
N GLU A 50 4.03 -15.97 15.11
CA GLU A 50 4.10 -16.28 16.54
C GLU A 50 4.86 -15.23 17.33
N SER A 51 5.91 -14.65 16.75
CA SER A 51 6.65 -13.53 17.36
C SER A 51 5.94 -12.19 17.27
N GLY A 52 4.82 -12.09 16.57
CA GLY A 52 4.11 -10.84 16.31
C GLY A 52 4.79 -9.91 15.29
N ARG A 53 5.88 -10.35 14.64
CA ARG A 53 6.57 -9.58 13.61
C ARG A 53 5.77 -9.51 12.32
N LEU A 54 5.04 -10.56 11.96
CA LEU A 54 4.12 -10.63 10.82
C LEU A 54 2.70 -10.84 11.34
N VAL A 55 1.77 -10.09 10.79
CA VAL A 55 0.33 -10.33 10.97
C VAL A 55 -0.25 -10.62 9.59
N TYR A 56 -0.76 -11.82 9.40
CA TYR A 56 -1.36 -12.26 8.16
C TYR A 56 -2.87 -12.16 8.22
N TYR A 57 -3.46 -11.56 7.20
CA TYR A 57 -4.90 -11.47 7.01
C TYR A 57 -5.28 -11.98 5.64
N ARG A 58 -6.37 -12.74 5.54
CA ARG A 58 -6.93 -13.25 4.29
C ARG A 58 -8.40 -12.85 4.18
N THR A 59 -8.81 -12.37 3.02
CA THR A 59 -10.21 -12.21 2.64
C THR A 59 -10.50 -12.96 1.35
N GLU A 60 -11.72 -13.52 1.23
CA GLU A 60 -12.19 -14.26 0.04
C GLU A 60 -13.31 -13.51 -0.69
N GLU A 61 -13.74 -12.35 -0.15
CA GLU A 61 -14.85 -11.59 -0.71
C GLU A 61 -14.58 -11.01 -2.11
N PRO A 62 -13.41 -10.43 -2.41
CA PRO A 62 -13.20 -9.75 -3.68
C PRO A 62 -12.98 -10.73 -4.83
N LYS A 63 -13.79 -10.63 -5.89
CA LYS A 63 -13.59 -11.37 -7.15
C LYS A 63 -12.42 -10.82 -7.97
N PHE A 64 -12.18 -9.52 -7.88
CA PHE A 64 -11.14 -8.81 -8.62
C PHE A 64 -10.20 -8.08 -7.67
N PHE A 65 -8.96 -7.89 -8.12
CA PHE A 65 -8.02 -7.06 -7.37
C PHE A 65 -8.41 -5.59 -7.46
N ARG A 66 -8.64 -4.98 -6.31
CA ARG A 66 -8.97 -3.57 -6.11
C ARG A 66 -7.82 -2.92 -5.35
N PRO A 67 -6.88 -2.24 -6.04
CA PRO A 67 -5.65 -1.76 -5.41
C PRO A 67 -5.92 -0.73 -4.30
N ASN A 68 -6.87 0.18 -4.48
CA ASN A 68 -7.17 1.19 -3.48
C ASN A 68 -7.86 0.58 -2.25
N HIS A 69 -8.86 -0.26 -2.47
CA HIS A 69 -9.53 -0.97 -1.39
C HIS A 69 -8.55 -1.87 -0.61
N SER A 70 -7.68 -2.64 -1.30
CA SER A 70 -6.72 -3.51 -0.62
C SER A 70 -5.72 -2.74 0.25
N ARG A 71 -5.25 -1.57 -0.20
CA ARG A 71 -4.43 -0.67 0.61
C ARG A 71 -5.20 -0.11 1.81
N ASN A 72 -6.44 0.31 1.60
CA ASN A 72 -7.31 0.82 2.65
C ASN A 72 -7.54 -0.21 3.75
N VAL A 73 -7.86 -1.46 3.38
CA VAL A 73 -7.96 -2.58 4.33
C VAL A 73 -6.67 -2.73 5.12
N SER A 74 -5.52 -2.79 4.45
CA SER A 74 -4.21 -2.96 5.10
C SER A 74 -3.89 -1.81 6.07
N PHE A 75 -4.20 -0.57 5.71
CA PHE A 75 -3.97 0.59 6.60
C PHE A 75 -4.90 0.57 7.82
N ARG A 76 -6.14 0.15 7.68
CA ARG A 76 -7.06 0.01 8.83
C ARG A 76 -6.58 -1.07 9.80
N LEU A 77 -6.06 -2.18 9.29
CA LEU A 77 -5.55 -3.30 10.08
C LEU A 77 -4.24 -3.00 10.83
N ALA A 78 -3.38 -2.15 10.27
CA ALA A 78 -2.12 -1.79 10.90
C ALA A 78 -2.34 -1.08 12.25
N LYS A 79 -1.51 -1.41 13.26
CA LYS A 79 -1.60 -0.85 14.62
C LYS A 79 -0.61 0.28 14.87
N GLY A 80 0.42 0.40 14.04
CA GLY A 80 1.45 1.41 14.19
C GLY A 80 0.91 2.83 14.02
N GLU A 81 1.47 3.80 14.74
CA GLU A 81 1.17 5.23 14.53
C GLU A 81 1.63 5.72 13.15
N LEU A 82 2.83 5.28 12.74
CA LEU A 82 3.37 5.51 11.40
C LEU A 82 3.11 4.24 10.59
N VAL A 83 2.39 4.37 9.48
CA VAL A 83 2.11 3.28 8.56
C VAL A 83 2.82 3.50 7.24
N ALA A 84 3.38 2.43 6.68
CA ALA A 84 4.08 2.46 5.41
C ALA A 84 3.48 1.46 4.45
N ASN A 85 3.23 1.89 3.21
CA ASN A 85 2.94 0.96 2.12
C ASN A 85 4.25 0.39 1.58
N VAL A 86 4.26 -0.92 1.34
CA VAL A 86 5.30 -1.61 0.59
C VAL A 86 4.62 -2.60 -0.34
N ASP A 87 4.69 -2.36 -1.65
CA ASP A 87 4.10 -3.27 -2.62
C ASP A 87 4.85 -4.62 -2.61
N SER A 88 4.16 -5.72 -2.92
CA SER A 88 4.66 -7.09 -2.79
C SER A 88 5.94 -7.39 -3.58
N ASP A 89 6.18 -6.65 -4.66
CA ASP A 89 7.35 -6.76 -5.53
C ASP A 89 8.55 -5.90 -5.09
N ASN A 90 8.48 -5.25 -3.92
CA ASN A 90 9.43 -4.26 -3.48
C ASN A 90 10.34 -4.74 -2.34
N TYR A 91 11.63 -4.43 -2.45
CA TYR A 91 12.60 -4.56 -1.35
C TYR A 91 12.74 -3.25 -0.59
N THR A 92 12.87 -3.31 0.73
CA THR A 92 12.99 -2.12 1.60
C THR A 92 14.44 -1.77 1.93
N HIS A 93 15.35 -2.74 1.87
CA HIS A 93 16.74 -2.63 2.32
C HIS A 93 16.93 -2.37 3.83
N LYS A 94 18.16 -2.58 4.27
CA LYS A 94 18.53 -2.44 5.68
C LYS A 94 18.36 -1.00 6.17
N GLY A 95 17.65 -0.85 7.29
CA GLY A 95 17.46 0.45 7.95
C GLY A 95 16.34 1.32 7.38
N TYR A 96 15.57 0.84 6.41
CA TYR A 96 14.45 1.57 5.82
C TYR A 96 13.46 2.07 6.87
N VAL A 97 12.99 1.19 7.75
CA VAL A 97 12.02 1.56 8.80
C VAL A 97 12.58 2.60 9.75
N ARG A 98 13.85 2.47 10.15
CA ARG A 98 14.54 3.46 10.98
C ARG A 98 14.57 4.82 10.28
N ARG A 99 14.85 4.84 8.98
CA ARG A 99 14.87 6.07 8.19
C ARG A 99 13.50 6.72 8.10
N LEU A 100 12.45 5.94 7.86
CA LEU A 100 11.07 6.46 7.87
C LEU A 100 10.73 7.09 9.22
N ASN A 101 11.11 6.45 10.33
CA ASN A 101 10.86 6.99 11.66
C ASN A 101 11.63 8.30 11.93
N GLN A 102 12.87 8.42 11.42
CA GLN A 102 13.63 9.68 11.46
C GLN A 102 12.92 10.77 10.64
N CYS A 103 12.44 10.45 9.44
CA CYS A 103 11.65 11.38 8.64
C CYS A 103 10.36 11.81 9.36
N ALA A 104 9.70 10.89 10.05
CA ALA A 104 8.49 11.17 10.80
C ALA A 104 8.72 12.12 11.98
N SER A 105 9.93 12.20 12.52
CA SER A 105 10.24 13.06 13.67
C SER A 105 10.16 14.57 13.37
N VAL A 106 10.14 14.98 12.09
CA VAL A 106 10.08 16.40 11.70
C VAL A 106 8.72 17.06 12.00
N ALA A 107 7.65 16.27 12.09
CA ALA A 107 6.33 16.74 12.49
C ALA A 107 5.48 15.56 12.97
N LYS A 108 4.51 15.83 13.85
CA LYS A 108 3.63 14.80 14.42
C LYS A 108 2.37 14.51 13.60
N GLU A 109 2.16 15.24 12.53
CA GLU A 109 1.00 15.08 11.65
C GLU A 109 1.20 15.79 10.32
N LYS A 110 0.31 15.50 9.37
CA LYS A 110 0.26 16.09 8.04
C LYS A 110 1.60 16.06 7.30
N ILE A 111 2.25 14.91 7.37
CA ILE A 111 3.41 14.62 6.54
C ILE A 111 3.14 13.38 5.69
N LEU A 112 3.64 13.41 4.45
CA LEU A 112 3.72 12.28 3.56
C LEU A 112 5.20 12.03 3.26
N ILE A 113 5.72 10.89 3.70
CA ILE A 113 7.11 10.52 3.55
C ILE A 113 7.27 9.74 2.25
N VAL A 114 8.06 10.27 1.33
CA VAL A 114 8.19 9.79 -0.05
C VAL A 114 9.67 9.68 -0.45
N PRO A 115 10.01 8.86 -1.47
CA PRO A 115 11.39 8.83 -1.97
C PRO A 115 11.79 10.17 -2.57
N ASP A 116 13.07 10.52 -2.52
CA ASP A 116 13.62 11.79 -3.03
C ASP A 116 13.50 11.92 -4.56
N THR A 117 13.35 10.79 -5.28
CA THR A 117 13.03 10.77 -6.72
C THR A 117 11.59 11.17 -7.05
N PHE A 118 10.77 11.38 -6.04
CA PHE A 118 9.44 11.91 -6.22
C PHE A 118 9.51 13.38 -6.68
N LEU A 119 8.88 13.72 -7.79
CA LEU A 119 8.94 15.05 -8.43
C LEU A 119 10.33 15.50 -8.92
N LEU A 120 11.16 14.60 -9.41
CA LEU A 120 12.39 15.03 -10.10
C LEU A 120 12.07 15.88 -11.34
N PRO A 121 12.79 17.00 -11.56
CA PRO A 121 12.68 17.78 -12.78
C PRO A 121 12.88 16.89 -14.03
N GLY A 122 12.01 17.06 -15.03
CA GLY A 122 12.06 16.26 -16.25
C GLY A 122 11.34 14.90 -16.17
N THR A 123 10.86 14.48 -15.00
CA THR A 123 10.01 13.29 -14.89
C THR A 123 8.56 13.66 -15.18
N LYS A 124 7.95 12.99 -16.16
CA LYS A 124 6.54 13.24 -16.55
C LYS A 124 5.53 12.62 -15.57
N ARG A 125 5.95 11.94 -14.49
CA ARG A 125 5.06 11.17 -13.62
C ARG A 125 5.48 11.26 -12.16
N ILE A 126 4.51 11.61 -11.30
CA ILE A 126 4.60 11.42 -9.86
C ILE A 126 4.54 9.91 -9.58
N ARG A 127 5.50 9.38 -8.84
CA ARG A 127 5.53 7.95 -8.49
C ARG A 127 5.97 7.75 -7.05
N LEU A 128 5.10 7.15 -6.24
CA LEU A 128 5.44 6.69 -4.90
C LEU A 128 6.28 5.40 -4.92
N LYS A 129 6.41 4.77 -6.09
CA LYS A 129 7.12 3.49 -6.30
C LYS A 129 6.66 2.38 -5.35
N GLY A 130 5.41 2.45 -4.87
CA GLY A 130 4.86 1.51 -3.91
C GLY A 130 5.51 1.55 -2.53
N ARG A 131 6.26 2.62 -2.18
CA ARG A 131 6.93 2.79 -0.88
C ARG A 131 6.77 4.22 -0.40
N PHE A 132 5.87 4.42 0.54
CA PHE A 132 5.65 5.71 1.20
C PHE A 132 5.17 5.47 2.63
N ALA A 133 5.26 6.49 3.48
CA ALA A 133 4.73 6.40 4.83
C ALA A 133 3.96 7.67 5.21
N VAL A 134 3.03 7.50 6.15
CA VAL A 134 2.14 8.55 6.64
C VAL A 134 1.66 8.16 8.05
N TYR A 135 1.29 9.11 8.87
CA TYR A 135 0.65 8.80 10.14
C TYR A 135 -0.74 8.17 9.93
N LYS A 136 -1.07 7.13 10.70
CA LYS A 136 -2.36 6.41 10.60
C LYS A 136 -3.53 7.38 10.75
N LYS A 137 -3.52 8.26 11.77
CA LYS A 137 -4.54 9.28 11.97
C LYS A 137 -4.76 10.19 10.76
N ASP A 138 -3.72 10.40 9.96
CA ASP A 138 -3.79 11.24 8.77
C ASP A 138 -4.37 10.49 7.56
N ILE A 139 -4.12 9.18 7.44
CA ILE A 139 -4.85 8.32 6.48
C ILE A 139 -6.35 8.32 6.80
N GLU A 140 -6.71 8.22 8.07
CA GLU A 140 -8.11 8.27 8.52
C GLU A 140 -8.78 9.60 8.18
N ARG A 141 -8.09 10.73 8.41
CA ARG A 141 -8.55 12.06 7.99
C ARG A 141 -8.79 12.17 6.48
N LEU A 142 -7.90 11.58 5.68
CA LEU A 142 -8.01 11.55 4.22
C LEU A 142 -9.03 10.52 3.72
N ARG A 143 -9.59 9.68 4.60
CA ARG A 143 -10.45 8.54 4.27
C ARG A 143 -9.80 7.56 3.28
N GLY A 144 -8.49 7.30 3.47
CA GLY A 144 -7.73 6.36 2.68
C GLY A 144 -7.52 6.78 1.21
N PHE A 145 -7.28 5.78 0.39
CA PHE A 145 -7.26 5.89 -1.06
C PHE A 145 -8.68 5.96 -1.63
N ASP A 146 -8.83 6.56 -2.80
CA ASP A 146 -10.12 6.72 -3.48
C ASP A 146 -10.54 5.41 -4.15
N GLU A 147 -11.50 4.70 -3.57
CA GLU A 147 -11.97 3.40 -4.06
C GLU A 147 -12.77 3.49 -5.38
N ASP A 148 -13.18 4.68 -5.81
CA ASP A 148 -13.78 4.85 -7.12
C ASP A 148 -12.75 4.64 -8.26
N LEU A 149 -11.45 4.74 -7.95
CA LEU A 149 -10.36 4.45 -8.89
C LEU A 149 -10.04 2.94 -9.01
N ASP A 150 -10.79 2.06 -8.36
CA ASP A 150 -10.65 0.60 -8.48
C ASP A 150 -11.25 0.03 -9.78
N GLN A 151 -11.63 0.90 -10.72
CA GLN A 151 -12.11 0.48 -12.04
C GLN A 151 -10.99 -0.09 -12.93
N GLY A 152 -9.74 0.18 -12.61
CA GLY A 152 -8.58 -0.29 -13.35
C GLY A 152 -7.26 0.12 -12.71
N PHE A 153 -6.19 0.16 -13.49
CA PHE A 153 -4.85 0.47 -13.00
C PHE A 153 -4.54 1.97 -13.09
N GLY A 154 -3.85 2.49 -12.06
CA GLY A 154 -3.11 3.76 -12.11
C GLY A 154 -3.89 4.98 -11.64
N ASN A 155 -3.16 6.09 -11.51
CA ASN A 155 -3.58 7.38 -10.97
C ASN A 155 -3.99 7.39 -9.48
N ASP A 156 -3.97 6.27 -8.80
CA ASP A 156 -4.22 6.09 -7.37
C ASP A 156 -3.20 6.87 -6.51
N ASP A 157 -1.91 6.69 -6.77
CA ASP A 157 -0.83 7.40 -6.09
C ASP A 157 -0.94 8.92 -6.32
N LEU A 158 -1.20 9.35 -7.56
CA LEU A 158 -1.35 10.76 -7.92
C LEU A 158 -2.54 11.39 -7.19
N ASN A 159 -3.68 10.72 -7.18
CA ASN A 159 -4.89 11.16 -6.47
C ASN A 159 -4.61 11.31 -4.97
N PHE A 160 -3.98 10.29 -4.35
CA PHE A 160 -3.68 10.32 -2.92
C PHE A 160 -2.76 11.47 -2.55
N VAL A 161 -1.66 11.66 -3.29
CA VAL A 161 -0.72 12.77 -3.06
C VAL A 161 -1.39 14.12 -3.25
N PHE A 162 -2.17 14.28 -4.32
CA PHE A 162 -2.88 15.53 -4.57
C PHE A 162 -3.82 15.89 -3.41
N ARG A 163 -4.64 14.94 -2.95
CA ARG A 163 -5.54 15.16 -1.80
C ARG A 163 -4.79 15.47 -0.51
N ALA A 164 -3.68 14.78 -0.27
CA ALA A 164 -2.83 15.07 0.88
C ALA A 164 -2.31 16.51 0.84
N MET A 165 -1.74 16.95 -0.29
CA MET A 165 -1.24 18.31 -0.45
C MET A 165 -2.35 19.37 -0.30
N MET A 166 -3.53 19.15 -0.87
CA MET A 166 -4.69 20.03 -0.71
C MET A 166 -5.21 20.08 0.74
N ASN A 167 -4.93 19.08 1.55
CA ASN A 167 -5.19 19.07 3.00
C ASN A 167 -4.02 19.61 3.85
N GLY A 168 -3.04 20.26 3.22
CA GLY A 168 -1.92 20.92 3.90
C GLY A 168 -0.81 19.97 4.36
N PHE A 169 -0.68 18.80 3.74
CA PHE A 169 0.42 17.89 4.04
C PHE A 169 1.72 18.41 3.43
N ARG A 170 2.81 18.23 4.16
CA ARG A 170 4.17 18.47 3.70
C ARG A 170 4.79 17.16 3.21
N LEU A 171 5.52 17.23 2.10
CA LEU A 171 6.31 16.12 1.61
C LEU A 171 7.66 16.08 2.33
N VAL A 172 7.94 14.97 3.01
CA VAL A 172 9.24 14.68 3.64
C VAL A 172 9.92 13.60 2.81
N ARG A 173 11.18 13.82 2.44
CA ARG A 173 11.88 12.94 1.51
C ARG A 173 12.87 12.04 2.23
N TYR A 174 12.97 10.78 1.77
CA TYR A 174 14.02 9.86 2.12
C TYR A 174 14.81 9.45 0.87
N GLU A 175 15.99 8.91 1.06
CA GLU A 175 16.94 8.61 -0.01
C GLU A 175 16.42 7.51 -0.94
N SER A 176 16.47 7.74 -2.25
CA SER A 176 15.87 6.87 -3.28
C SER A 176 16.56 5.51 -3.41
N TRP A 177 17.76 5.32 -2.89
CA TRP A 177 18.44 4.02 -2.93
C TRP A 177 17.62 2.92 -2.22
N TYR A 178 16.79 3.28 -1.21
CA TYR A 178 15.84 2.36 -0.60
C TYR A 178 14.76 1.83 -1.56
N THR A 179 14.63 2.44 -2.74
CA THR A 179 13.60 2.09 -3.72
C THR A 179 14.16 1.59 -5.04
N ASN A 180 15.47 1.28 -5.11
CA ASN A 180 16.09 0.89 -6.35
C ASN A 180 15.73 -0.54 -6.77
N ASP A 181 15.56 -1.43 -5.79
CA ASP A 181 15.32 -2.84 -6.08
C ASP A 181 13.84 -3.18 -5.98
N ARG A 182 13.34 -3.77 -7.06
CA ARG A 182 12.02 -4.35 -7.15
C ARG A 182 12.02 -5.49 -8.17
N ILE A 183 11.08 -6.39 -8.04
CA ILE A 183 10.82 -7.41 -9.05
C ILE A 183 10.00 -6.76 -10.15
N GLU A 184 10.54 -6.77 -11.37
CA GLU A 184 9.85 -6.18 -12.53
C GLU A 184 8.69 -7.08 -12.96
N THR A 185 7.51 -6.49 -13.06
CA THR A 185 6.28 -7.17 -13.51
C THR A 185 5.74 -6.48 -14.75
N PRO A 186 5.55 -7.21 -15.85
CA PRO A 186 4.95 -6.66 -17.07
C PRO A 186 3.55 -6.08 -16.84
N ASN A 187 3.17 -5.05 -17.60
CA ASN A 187 1.89 -4.36 -17.39
C ASN A 187 0.67 -5.28 -17.52
N HIS A 188 0.69 -6.24 -18.44
CA HIS A 188 -0.42 -7.19 -18.61
C HIS A 188 -0.60 -8.11 -17.39
N GLU A 189 0.47 -8.47 -16.70
CA GLU A 189 0.39 -9.24 -15.45
C GLU A 189 -0.11 -8.39 -14.28
N ARG A 190 0.22 -7.09 -14.24
CA ARG A 190 -0.26 -6.18 -13.19
C ARG A 190 -1.77 -6.02 -13.19
N VAL A 191 -2.40 -6.05 -14.36
CA VAL A 191 -3.84 -5.83 -14.51
C VAL A 191 -4.65 -7.12 -14.63
N ARG A 192 -3.98 -8.27 -14.68
CA ARG A 192 -4.60 -9.57 -14.96
C ARG A 192 -5.80 -9.90 -14.07
N TYR A 193 -5.75 -9.51 -12.83
CA TYR A 193 -6.78 -9.80 -11.83
C TYR A 193 -7.68 -8.60 -11.51
N MET A 194 -7.54 -7.50 -12.23
CA MET A 194 -8.39 -6.31 -12.07
C MET A 194 -9.70 -6.46 -12.84
N MET A 195 -10.69 -5.66 -12.47
CA MET A 195 -11.98 -5.59 -13.17
C MET A 195 -11.77 -5.21 -14.64
N ASN A 196 -10.91 -4.23 -14.92
CA ASN A 196 -10.48 -3.86 -16.27
C ASN A 196 -9.03 -4.34 -16.48
N PRO A 197 -8.82 -5.43 -17.24
CA PRO A 197 -7.48 -5.95 -17.50
C PRO A 197 -6.73 -5.20 -18.63
N ASN A 198 -7.29 -4.12 -19.15
CA ASN A 198 -6.61 -3.25 -20.10
C ASN A 198 -5.88 -2.13 -19.35
N TYR A 199 -4.55 -2.17 -19.37
CA TYR A 199 -3.69 -1.24 -18.63
C TYR A 199 -3.90 0.22 -19.03
N GLU A 200 -3.93 0.52 -20.32
CA GLU A 200 -4.06 1.90 -20.82
C GLU A 200 -5.48 2.43 -20.56
N GLN A 201 -6.51 1.65 -20.92
CA GLN A 201 -7.89 2.04 -20.68
C GLN A 201 -8.19 2.24 -19.18
N GLY A 202 -7.69 1.35 -18.32
CA GLY A 202 -7.85 1.49 -16.86
C GLY A 202 -7.25 2.79 -16.34
N ARG A 203 -6.06 3.12 -16.83
CA ARG A 203 -5.37 4.36 -16.47
C ARG A 203 -6.13 5.62 -16.94
N ASP A 204 -6.64 5.59 -18.16
CA ASP A 204 -7.36 6.72 -18.73
C ASP A 204 -8.72 6.93 -18.02
N ASN A 205 -9.45 5.85 -17.73
CA ASN A 205 -10.68 5.91 -16.95
C ASN A 205 -10.44 6.49 -15.54
N ASN A 206 -9.41 6.01 -14.84
CA ASN A 206 -9.07 6.52 -13.51
C ASN A 206 -8.64 7.99 -13.56
N PHE A 207 -7.93 8.41 -14.61
CA PHE A 207 -7.58 9.82 -14.80
C PHE A 207 -8.83 10.68 -14.98
N GLU A 208 -9.79 10.24 -15.78
CA GLU A 208 -11.05 10.95 -16.00
C GLU A 208 -11.86 11.11 -14.69
N ILE A 209 -11.99 10.03 -13.90
CA ILE A 209 -12.67 10.06 -12.60
C ILE A 209 -11.97 11.07 -11.67
N MET A 210 -10.65 10.98 -11.56
CA MET A 210 -9.84 11.89 -10.74
C MET A 210 -10.00 13.35 -11.18
N ALA A 211 -9.87 13.62 -12.47
CA ALA A 211 -9.99 14.97 -13.03
C ALA A 211 -11.37 15.58 -12.75
N LYS A 212 -12.44 14.81 -12.96
CA LYS A 212 -13.82 15.25 -12.66
C LYS A 212 -13.99 15.63 -11.18
N LYS A 213 -13.43 14.84 -10.26
CA LYS A 213 -13.47 15.12 -8.82
C LYS A 213 -12.69 16.40 -8.48
N ILE A 214 -11.49 16.54 -9.00
CA ILE A 214 -10.64 17.75 -8.79
C ILE A 214 -11.36 19.02 -9.30
N MET A 215 -11.89 18.98 -10.52
CA MET A 215 -12.61 20.13 -11.12
C MET A 215 -13.84 20.55 -10.29
N ARG A 216 -14.44 19.62 -9.54
CA ARG A 216 -15.56 19.89 -8.63
C ARG A 216 -15.11 20.28 -7.21
N GLY A 217 -13.80 20.42 -6.97
CA GLY A 217 -13.25 20.69 -5.64
C GLY A 217 -13.42 19.52 -4.64
N MET A 218 -13.67 18.30 -5.13
CA MET A 218 -13.88 17.13 -4.29
C MET A 218 -12.54 16.55 -3.86
N ILE A 219 -12.06 16.94 -2.69
CA ILE A 219 -10.84 16.42 -2.08
C ILE A 219 -11.13 15.29 -1.05
N SER A 220 -12.37 15.18 -0.60
CA SER A 220 -12.85 14.09 0.26
C SER A 220 -13.39 12.94 -0.59
N VAL A 221 -13.07 11.71 -0.23
CA VAL A 221 -13.42 10.50 -0.97
C VAL A 221 -14.13 9.48 -0.06
N ASN A 222 -14.73 8.46 -0.66
CA ASN A 222 -15.37 7.34 0.05
C ASN A 222 -16.45 7.81 1.05
N LEU A 223 -17.14 8.92 0.76
CA LEU A 223 -18.14 9.51 1.67
C LEU A 223 -19.44 8.70 1.74
N ASP A 224 -19.70 7.92 0.69
CA ASP A 224 -20.89 7.09 0.49
C ASP A 224 -20.74 5.66 1.06
N ARG A 225 -19.58 5.34 1.62
CA ARG A 225 -19.24 3.98 2.07
C ARG A 225 -18.31 3.98 3.29
N GLU A 226 -18.27 2.85 3.97
CA GLU A 226 -17.22 2.54 4.90
C GLU A 226 -15.99 2.05 4.11
N TRP A 227 -14.95 2.91 4.03
CA TRP A 227 -13.77 2.66 3.23
C TRP A 227 -12.91 1.54 3.83
N GLY A 228 -12.38 0.68 2.97
CA GLY A 228 -11.55 -0.44 3.39
C GLY A 228 -12.25 -1.43 4.31
N SER A 229 -13.59 -1.59 4.19
CA SER A 229 -14.30 -2.59 4.98
C SER A 229 -14.14 -3.97 4.38
N ALA A 230 -13.92 -4.98 5.21
CA ALA A 230 -13.77 -6.37 4.80
C ALA A 230 -14.00 -7.33 5.96
N THR A 231 -14.42 -8.55 5.64
CA THR A 231 -14.37 -9.70 6.53
C THR A 231 -13.08 -10.48 6.24
N LEU A 232 -12.30 -10.77 7.27
CA LEU A 232 -10.98 -11.36 7.14
C LEU A 232 -10.78 -12.51 8.14
N VAL A 233 -9.91 -13.45 7.77
CA VAL A 233 -9.33 -14.40 8.70
C VAL A 233 -7.92 -13.95 9.04
N LYS A 234 -7.65 -13.75 10.34
CA LYS A 234 -6.36 -13.32 10.86
C LYS A 234 -5.57 -14.51 11.35
N ASN A 235 -4.34 -14.65 10.89
CA ASN A 235 -3.38 -15.66 11.34
C ASN A 235 -3.98 -17.09 11.35
N PHE A 236 -4.84 -17.40 10.36
CA PHE A 236 -5.53 -18.70 10.21
C PHE A 236 -6.53 -19.07 11.33
N LYS A 237 -6.87 -18.15 12.24
CA LYS A 237 -7.61 -18.51 13.47
C LYS A 237 -8.81 -17.61 13.76
N GLU A 238 -8.68 -16.32 13.58
CA GLU A 238 -9.62 -15.31 14.09
C GLU A 238 -10.36 -14.64 12.96
N ILE A 239 -11.70 -14.59 13.00
CA ILE A 239 -12.49 -13.77 12.07
C ILE A 239 -12.49 -12.34 12.57
N VAL A 240 -12.14 -11.41 11.71
CA VAL A 240 -12.08 -9.97 11.98
C VAL A 240 -12.94 -9.25 10.95
N GLN A 241 -13.79 -8.33 11.40
CA GLN A 241 -14.54 -7.41 10.56
C GLN A 241 -14.06 -5.98 10.80
N ILE A 242 -13.82 -5.24 9.74
CA ILE A 242 -13.40 -3.83 9.77
C ILE A 242 -14.22 -2.97 8.83
#